data_a6bc79181a4c01ccdcda7ea6539c722f
#
_entry.id   a6bc79181a4c01ccdcda7ea6539c722f
#
_cell.length_a   1.000
_cell.length_b   1.000
_cell.length_c   1.000
_cell.angle_alpha   90.00
_cell.angle_beta   90.00
_cell.angle_gamma   90.00
#
_symmetry.space_group_name_H-M   'P 1'
#
loop_
_entity.id
_entity.type
_entity.pdbx_description
1 polymer ?
#
loop_
_entity_poly.entity_id
_entity_poly.type
_entity_poly.pdbx_seq_one_letter_code
_entity_poly.pdbx_strand_id
1 'polypeptide(L)'
;SCQPQGNPFARGDANVDGNIDISDPTTTLRYLFLGGAELRCVDAADGNDDGVISLTDAIYVLNHLFLGAAAPPAPYPGCGTDETADGLECEASPANCE
;
A
#
# COMPACT_ATOMS: atom_id res chain seq x y z
N SER A 1 -11.95 -19.83 -7.97
CA SER A 1 -10.78 -19.61 -8.78
C SER A 1 -9.63 -19.11 -7.93
N CYS A 2 -8.45 -19.32 -8.38
CA CYS A 2 -7.25 -18.93 -7.66
C CYS A 2 -6.98 -17.46 -7.86
N GLN A 3 -6.63 -16.79 -6.75
CA GLN A 3 -6.19 -15.41 -6.78
C GLN A 3 -4.71 -15.42 -6.39
N PRO A 4 -3.80 -15.55 -7.34
CA PRO A 4 -2.41 -15.76 -6.99
C PRO A 4 -1.79 -14.59 -6.23
N GLN A 5 -2.29 -13.37 -6.42
CA GLN A 5 -1.74 -12.20 -5.77
C GLN A 5 -2.67 -11.59 -4.73
N GLY A 6 -3.75 -12.29 -4.36
CA GLY A 6 -4.69 -11.79 -3.38
C GLY A 6 -5.69 -10.78 -3.93
N ASN A 7 -6.20 -9.92 -3.08
CA ASN A 7 -7.25 -8.97 -3.45
C ASN A 7 -6.67 -7.75 -4.15
N PRO A 8 -7.44 -7.11 -5.04
CA PRO A 8 -6.96 -5.89 -5.70
C PRO A 8 -6.82 -4.72 -4.72
N PHE A 9 -5.89 -3.85 -5.01
CA PHE A 9 -5.59 -2.69 -4.17
C PHE A 9 -4.94 -1.61 -5.04
N ALA A 10 -4.82 -0.40 -4.49
CA ALA A 10 -4.01 0.64 -5.09
C ALA A 10 -2.76 0.80 -4.23
N ARG A 11 -1.59 0.75 -4.83
CA ARG A 11 -0.35 0.83 -4.08
C ARG A 11 -0.22 2.20 -3.42
N GLY A 12 0.07 2.20 -2.13
CA GLY A 12 0.11 3.41 -1.33
C GLY A 12 -1.11 3.60 -0.45
N ASP A 13 -2.16 2.82 -0.66
CA ASP A 13 -3.41 2.92 0.11
C ASP A 13 -3.34 2.02 1.34
N ALA A 14 -2.50 2.38 2.29
CA ALA A 14 -2.18 1.52 3.43
C ALA A 14 -3.37 1.29 4.36
N ASN A 15 -4.27 2.26 4.46
CA ASN A 15 -5.44 2.12 5.33
C ASN A 15 -6.66 1.56 4.61
N VAL A 16 -6.54 1.25 3.33
CA VAL A 16 -7.59 0.61 2.54
C VAL A 16 -8.89 1.43 2.50
N ASP A 17 -8.75 2.75 2.39
CA ASP A 17 -9.93 3.63 2.34
C ASP A 17 -10.27 4.07 0.91
N GLY A 18 -9.49 3.65 -0.07
CA GLY A 18 -9.76 4.00 -1.45
C GLY A 18 -9.13 5.29 -1.93
N ASN A 19 -8.43 6.00 -1.05
CA ASN A 19 -7.76 7.24 -1.39
C ASN A 19 -6.30 7.18 -0.99
N ILE A 20 -5.43 7.81 -1.78
CA ILE A 20 -4.01 7.91 -1.45
C ILE A 20 -3.77 9.32 -0.93
N ASP A 21 -3.56 9.44 0.37
CA ASP A 21 -3.34 10.73 1.02
C ASP A 21 -2.46 10.55 2.25
N ILE A 22 -2.30 11.60 3.05
CA ILE A 22 -1.39 11.57 4.19
C ILE A 22 -1.78 10.53 5.24
N SER A 23 -3.04 10.12 5.28
CA SER A 23 -3.45 9.11 6.25
C SER A 23 -2.80 7.75 5.97
N ASP A 24 -2.37 7.51 4.74
CA ASP A 24 -1.76 6.23 4.37
C ASP A 24 -0.36 6.07 4.96
N PRO A 25 0.59 6.98 4.71
CA PRO A 25 1.89 6.85 5.37
C PRO A 25 1.78 6.95 6.89
N THR A 26 0.81 7.72 7.39
CA THR A 26 0.58 7.80 8.83
C THR A 26 0.20 6.42 9.38
N THR A 27 -0.68 5.71 8.68
CA THR A 27 -1.08 4.36 9.08
C THR A 27 0.13 3.42 9.11
N THR A 28 0.97 3.48 8.08
CA THR A 28 2.17 2.66 8.03
C THR A 28 3.12 2.98 9.19
N LEU A 29 3.30 4.25 9.49
CA LEU A 29 4.18 4.66 10.59
C LEU A 29 3.64 4.19 11.94
N ARG A 30 2.32 4.28 12.14
CA ARG A 30 1.73 3.80 13.38
C ARG A 30 1.90 2.30 13.53
N TYR A 31 1.76 1.57 12.44
CA TYR A 31 2.00 0.12 12.46
C TYR A 31 3.45 -0.18 12.85
N LEU A 32 4.40 0.54 12.25
CA LEU A 32 5.81 0.25 12.45
C LEU A 32 6.30 0.62 13.85
N PHE A 33 5.84 1.76 14.38
CA PHE A 33 6.45 2.33 15.57
C PHE A 33 5.57 2.29 16.80
N LEU A 34 4.27 2.20 16.64
CA LEU A 34 3.36 2.21 17.78
C LEU A 34 2.66 0.88 17.99
N GLY A 35 2.90 -0.09 17.09
CA GLY A 35 2.23 -1.36 17.19
C GLY A 35 0.71 -1.23 17.11
N GLY A 36 0.24 -0.21 16.41
CA GLY A 36 -1.18 0.12 16.37
C GLY A 36 -2.00 -0.83 15.53
N ALA A 37 -2.72 -0.27 14.57
CA ALA A 37 -3.61 -1.05 13.74
C ALA A 37 -2.83 -2.00 12.84
N GLU A 38 -3.39 -3.18 12.61
CA GLU A 38 -2.84 -4.10 11.62
C GLU A 38 -3.04 -3.52 10.22
N LEU A 39 -2.10 -3.86 9.34
CA LEU A 39 -2.24 -3.51 7.93
C LEU A 39 -3.13 -4.54 7.26
N ARG A 40 -4.27 -4.09 6.75
CA ARG A 40 -5.25 -4.98 6.11
C ARG A 40 -4.85 -5.35 4.71
N CYS A 41 -4.02 -4.55 4.08
CA CYS A 41 -3.43 -4.86 2.79
C CYS A 41 -1.95 -4.49 2.86
N VAL A 42 -1.13 -5.46 3.24
CA VAL A 42 0.30 -5.23 3.43
C VAL A 42 0.94 -4.80 2.11
N ASP A 43 0.51 -5.40 1.01
CA ASP A 43 1.00 -5.04 -0.31
C ASP A 43 0.80 -3.56 -0.62
N ALA A 44 -0.34 -3.01 -0.24
CA ALA A 44 -0.62 -1.59 -0.49
C ALA A 44 0.30 -0.68 0.32
N ALA A 45 0.68 -1.12 1.51
CA ALA A 45 1.59 -0.34 2.36
C ALA A 45 3.03 -0.39 1.86
N ASP A 46 3.37 -1.36 1.00
CA ASP A 46 4.70 -1.46 0.39
C ASP A 46 4.78 -0.46 -0.76
N GLY A 47 4.94 0.81 -0.42
CA GLY A 47 4.81 1.90 -1.36
C GLY A 47 5.83 1.91 -2.48
N ASN A 48 7.01 1.38 -2.26
CA ASN A 48 8.05 1.32 -3.28
C ASN A 48 8.21 -0.07 -3.90
N ASP A 49 7.37 -1.02 -3.48
CA ASP A 49 7.35 -2.39 -4.03
C ASP A 49 8.70 -3.09 -3.89
N ASP A 50 9.31 -2.96 -2.72
CA ASP A 50 10.59 -3.63 -2.47
C ASP A 50 10.43 -4.93 -1.67
N GLY A 51 9.20 -5.30 -1.34
CA GLY A 51 8.92 -6.56 -0.63
C GLY A 51 9.06 -6.48 0.88
N VAL A 52 9.33 -5.31 1.43
CA VAL A 52 9.53 -5.11 2.86
C VAL A 52 8.76 -3.88 3.32
N ILE A 53 8.06 -3.98 4.42
CA ILE A 53 7.37 -2.82 5.00
C ILE A 53 8.34 -2.12 5.96
N SER A 54 8.70 -0.90 5.65
CA SER A 54 9.66 -0.15 6.43
C SER A 54 9.35 1.34 6.38
N LEU A 55 10.15 2.12 7.10
CA LEU A 55 10.04 3.58 7.08
C LEU A 55 10.15 4.13 5.66
N THR A 56 10.95 3.47 4.82
CA THR A 56 11.16 3.90 3.44
C THR A 56 9.84 3.96 2.67
N ASP A 57 8.92 3.05 2.93
CA ASP A 57 7.63 3.04 2.25
C ASP A 57 6.82 4.29 2.57
N ALA A 58 6.76 4.66 3.85
CA ALA A 58 6.04 5.85 4.26
C ALA A 58 6.69 7.10 3.64
N ILE A 59 8.01 7.17 3.66
CA ILE A 59 8.72 8.31 3.07
C ILE A 59 8.49 8.38 1.57
N TYR A 60 8.47 7.24 0.90
CA TYR A 60 8.25 7.19 -0.54
C TYR A 60 6.88 7.80 -0.90
N VAL A 61 5.84 7.41 -0.18
CA VAL A 61 4.51 7.94 -0.44
C VAL A 61 4.43 9.42 -0.09
N LEU A 62 5.05 9.83 1.02
CA LEU A 62 5.06 11.24 1.41
C LEU A 62 5.75 12.10 0.35
N ASN A 63 6.87 11.64 -0.19
CA ASN A 63 7.58 12.38 -1.23
C ASN A 63 6.72 12.53 -2.47
N HIS A 64 6.00 11.48 -2.84
CA HIS A 64 5.10 11.56 -3.98
C HIS A 64 3.99 12.58 -3.73
N LEU A 65 3.39 12.53 -2.53
CA LEU A 65 2.24 13.39 -2.23
C LEU A 65 2.62 14.87 -2.12
N PHE A 66 3.78 15.17 -1.55
CA PHE A 66 4.12 16.55 -1.21
C PHE A 66 5.21 17.16 -2.06
N LEU A 67 6.07 16.33 -2.66
CA LEU A 67 7.20 16.83 -3.45
C LEU A 67 7.07 16.50 -4.92
N GLY A 68 6.00 15.80 -5.31
CA GLY A 68 5.83 15.41 -6.70
C GLY A 68 6.84 14.39 -7.17
N ALA A 69 7.42 13.62 -6.25
CA ALA A 69 8.37 12.59 -6.62
C ALA A 69 7.68 11.43 -7.31
N ALA A 70 8.44 10.39 -7.65
CA ALA A 70 7.93 9.26 -8.42
C ALA A 70 6.71 8.64 -7.75
N ALA A 71 5.72 8.29 -8.56
CA ALA A 71 4.52 7.63 -8.08
C ALA A 71 4.83 6.20 -7.62
N PRO A 72 3.99 5.63 -6.75
CA PRO A 72 4.16 4.22 -6.39
C PRO A 72 4.09 3.33 -7.61
N PRO A 73 4.82 2.21 -7.62
CA PRO A 73 4.69 1.26 -8.72
C PRO A 73 3.28 0.68 -8.81
N ALA A 74 2.97 0.07 -9.95
CA ALA A 74 1.66 -0.53 -10.15
C ALA A 74 1.34 -1.54 -9.05
N PRO A 75 0.08 -1.68 -8.66
CA PRO A 75 -1.11 -1.01 -9.23
C PRO A 75 -1.29 0.40 -8.65
N TYR A 76 -1.25 1.38 -9.52
CA TYR A 76 -1.40 2.78 -9.14
C TYR A 76 -1.62 3.59 -10.42
N PRO A 77 -2.50 4.57 -10.41
CA PRO A 77 -3.38 5.01 -9.33
C PRO A 77 -4.63 4.15 -9.18
N GLY A 78 -4.94 3.33 -10.15
CA GLY A 78 -6.11 2.48 -10.09
C GLY A 78 -5.83 1.18 -9.38
N CYS A 79 -6.90 0.43 -9.11
CA CYS A 79 -6.80 -0.84 -8.43
C CYS A 79 -6.28 -1.93 -9.34
N GLY A 80 -5.58 -2.87 -8.75
CA GLY A 80 -5.10 -4.05 -9.46
C GLY A 80 -4.47 -5.01 -8.47
N THR A 81 -3.97 -6.13 -8.97
CA THR A 81 -3.24 -7.08 -8.13
C THR A 81 -1.74 -6.83 -8.29
N ASP A 82 -0.97 -7.29 -7.29
CA ASP A 82 0.47 -7.13 -7.30
C ASP A 82 1.07 -7.99 -8.41
N GLU A 83 1.88 -7.37 -9.27
CA GLU A 83 2.53 -8.07 -10.38
C GLU A 83 3.87 -8.66 -9.97
N THR A 84 4.34 -8.36 -8.76
CA THR A 84 5.59 -8.90 -8.28
C THR A 84 5.33 -10.00 -7.27
N ALA A 85 6.22 -10.97 -7.21
CA ALA A 85 6.07 -12.11 -6.31
C ALA A 85 6.92 -11.86 -5.07
N ASP A 86 6.45 -10.99 -4.19
CA ASP A 86 7.23 -10.55 -3.03
C ASP A 86 6.77 -11.18 -1.71
N GLY A 87 5.76 -12.03 -1.74
CA GLY A 87 5.30 -12.72 -0.54
C GLY A 87 4.40 -11.90 0.36
N LEU A 88 4.14 -10.65 0.03
CA LEU A 88 3.20 -9.83 0.79
C LEU A 88 1.78 -10.13 0.32
N GLU A 89 0.83 -9.89 1.21
CA GLU A 89 -0.57 -10.24 0.93
C GLU A 89 -1.46 -9.04 1.08
N CYS A 90 -2.62 -9.11 0.46
CA CYS A 90 -3.66 -8.12 0.61
C CYS A 90 -4.94 -8.83 1.02
N GLU A 91 -5.32 -8.68 2.27
CA GLU A 91 -6.49 -9.36 2.83
C GLU A 91 -7.78 -8.62 2.59
N ALA A 92 -7.71 -7.32 2.32
CA ALA A 92 -8.91 -6.53 2.12
C ALA A 92 -8.69 -5.52 1.00
N SER A 93 -9.72 -5.37 0.17
CA SER A 93 -9.72 -4.36 -0.88
C SER A 93 -10.53 -3.16 -0.43
N PRO A 94 -10.17 -1.93 -0.83
CA PRO A 94 -11.07 -0.82 -0.65
C PRO A 94 -12.34 -1.02 -1.49
N ALA A 95 -13.44 -0.40 -1.06
CA ALA A 95 -14.72 -0.61 -1.73
C ALA A 95 -14.67 -0.24 -3.21
N ASN A 96 -13.87 0.75 -3.59
CA ASN A 96 -13.78 1.19 -4.98
C ASN A 96 -12.95 0.25 -5.85
N CYS A 97 -12.38 -0.80 -5.28
CA CYS A 97 -11.63 -1.80 -6.02
C CYS A 97 -12.42 -3.07 -6.32
N GLU A 98 -13.63 -3.14 -5.81
CA GLU A 98 -14.43 -4.35 -6.00
C GLU A 98 -15.28 -4.32 -7.26
#